data_626606f81ff2768dcfed8d9ed3888fd4
#
_entry.id   626606f81ff2768dcfed8d9ed3888fd4
#
_cell.length_a   1.000
_cell.length_b   1.000
_cell.length_c   1.000
_cell.angle_alpha   90.00
_cell.angle_beta   90.00
_cell.angle_gamma   90.00
#
_symmetry.space_group_name_H-M   'P 1'
#
loop_
_entity.id
_entity.type
_entity.pdbx_description
1 polymer ?
#
loop_
_entity_poly.entity_id
_entity_poly.type
_entity_poly.pdbx_seq_one_letter_code
_entity_poly.pdbx_strand_id
1 'polypeptide(L)'
;MNEKSASVKIKTFEFNPLGVNTYLLSDETKESVVIDASPFYADEREVLLNYIFDHGFVIKHLLNTHLHFDHLFGINMLASRFDLTLECHQADEFLLEDINKQLQMFGLPSTNTNFKPEIGHYLNDGDLISFGNQTLKVMHVPGHSPGSIVFYNEAACALFSGDLLFHSGIGRTDLVGGNYDELVNSIQTKLFSLPDETVVYPGHGPATTIGFEKKNNPFVGMDV
;
A
#
# COMPACT_ATOMS: atom_id res chain seq x y z
N MET A 1 24.96 -20.21 -16.20
CA MET A 1 23.81 -20.77 -15.45
C MET A 1 22.80 -19.63 -15.42
N ASN A 2 21.65 -19.78 -16.11
CA ASN A 2 20.57 -18.80 -15.98
C ASN A 2 19.99 -18.95 -14.58
N GLU A 3 20.35 -18.05 -13.68
CA GLU A 3 19.57 -17.87 -12.45
C GLU A 3 18.15 -17.50 -12.89
N LYS A 4 17.22 -18.42 -12.70
CA LYS A 4 15.79 -18.06 -12.79
C LYS A 4 15.57 -16.99 -11.73
N SER A 5 15.41 -15.73 -12.16
CA SER A 5 14.93 -14.68 -11.27
C SER A 5 13.70 -15.25 -10.52
N ALA A 6 13.81 -15.31 -9.21
CA ALA A 6 12.70 -15.75 -8.37
C ALA A 6 11.51 -14.82 -8.62
N SER A 7 10.43 -15.35 -9.20
CA SER A 7 9.28 -14.52 -9.55
C SER A 7 8.43 -14.25 -8.31
N VAL A 8 8.23 -12.96 -7.99
CA VAL A 8 7.24 -12.58 -6.98
C VAL A 8 5.83 -12.96 -7.46
N LYS A 9 5.03 -13.52 -6.56
CA LYS A 9 3.60 -13.75 -6.75
C LYS A 9 2.85 -12.66 -6.01
N ILE A 10 1.95 -11.99 -6.69
CA ILE A 10 1.12 -10.92 -6.16
C ILE A 10 -0.33 -11.42 -6.11
N LYS A 11 -0.90 -11.46 -4.92
CA LYS A 11 -2.32 -11.72 -4.70
C LYS A 11 -2.98 -10.44 -4.25
N THR A 12 -3.99 -10.01 -4.97
CA THR A 12 -4.83 -8.85 -4.63
C THR A 12 -6.12 -9.34 -3.98
N PHE A 13 -6.52 -8.64 -2.93
CA PHE A 13 -7.85 -8.74 -2.32
C PHE A 13 -8.43 -7.33 -2.30
N GLU A 14 -9.69 -7.20 -2.65
CA GLU A 14 -10.46 -5.98 -2.47
C GLU A 14 -11.32 -6.14 -1.23
N PHE A 15 -11.12 -5.26 -0.23
CA PHE A 15 -11.77 -5.34 1.07
C PHE A 15 -12.44 -4.02 1.45
N ASN A 16 -13.26 -4.10 2.46
CA ASN A 16 -14.03 -3.04 3.10
C ASN A 16 -14.99 -2.27 2.16
N PRO A 17 -15.91 -1.46 2.73
CA PRO A 17 -16.91 -0.73 1.92
C PRO A 17 -16.33 0.31 0.97
N LEU A 18 -15.06 0.69 1.15
CA LEU A 18 -14.38 1.68 0.31
C LEU A 18 -13.58 1.03 -0.84
N GLY A 19 -13.53 -0.33 -0.89
CA GLY A 19 -12.89 -1.06 -1.98
C GLY A 19 -11.36 -0.94 -2.01
N VAL A 20 -10.72 -1.04 -0.83
CA VAL A 20 -9.26 -0.96 -0.71
C VAL A 20 -8.61 -2.26 -1.17
N ASN A 21 -7.59 -2.16 -1.99
CA ASN A 21 -6.76 -3.26 -2.41
C ASN A 21 -5.70 -3.60 -1.33
N THR A 22 -5.82 -4.78 -0.74
CA THR A 22 -4.77 -5.39 0.08
C THR A 22 -3.92 -6.29 -0.80
N TYR A 23 -2.60 -6.16 -0.73
CA TYR A 23 -1.68 -6.98 -1.50
C TYR A 23 -0.91 -7.93 -0.60
N LEU A 24 -0.89 -9.23 -0.97
CA LEU A 24 0.00 -10.22 -0.39
C LEU A 24 1.03 -10.62 -1.44
N LEU A 25 2.29 -10.35 -1.13
CA LEU A 25 3.43 -10.71 -1.98
C LEU A 25 4.17 -11.91 -1.39
N SER A 26 4.54 -12.86 -2.23
CA SER A 26 5.28 -14.04 -1.83
C SER A 26 6.17 -14.56 -2.95
N ASP A 27 7.13 -15.40 -2.61
CA ASP A 27 7.91 -16.17 -3.58
C ASP A 27 7.93 -17.67 -3.23
N GLU A 28 8.83 -18.43 -3.82
CA GLU A 28 8.96 -19.86 -3.60
C GLU A 28 9.42 -20.23 -2.18
N THR A 29 10.03 -19.30 -1.43
CA THR A 29 10.46 -19.52 -0.04
C THR A 29 9.28 -19.54 0.94
N LYS A 30 8.11 -19.05 0.51
CA LYS A 30 6.93 -18.79 1.33
C LYS A 30 7.06 -17.61 2.30
N GLU A 31 8.21 -16.95 2.38
CA GLU A 31 8.26 -15.65 3.05
C GLU A 31 7.44 -14.63 2.28
N SER A 32 6.71 -13.81 3.00
CA SER A 32 5.66 -12.97 2.40
C SER A 32 5.52 -11.65 3.14
N VAL A 33 4.98 -10.66 2.45
CA VAL A 33 4.61 -9.36 3.04
C VAL A 33 3.16 -9.05 2.72
N VAL A 34 2.51 -8.30 3.59
CA VAL A 34 1.17 -7.76 3.35
C VAL A 34 1.27 -6.23 3.29
N ILE A 35 0.72 -5.65 2.22
CA ILE A 35 0.65 -4.21 2.02
C ILE A 35 -0.81 -3.78 2.15
N ASP A 36 -1.07 -2.73 2.95
CA ASP A 36 -2.37 -2.12 3.19
C ASP A 36 -3.42 -3.16 3.62
N ALA A 37 -3.20 -3.79 4.78
CA ALA A 37 -4.11 -4.81 5.31
C ALA A 37 -5.44 -4.19 5.74
N SER A 38 -6.46 -4.27 4.90
CA SER A 38 -7.71 -3.52 4.98
C SER A 38 -8.99 -4.33 5.23
N PRO A 39 -9.00 -5.64 5.60
CA PRO A 39 -10.24 -6.35 5.84
C PRO A 39 -11.00 -5.77 7.04
N PHE A 40 -12.23 -5.30 6.77
CA PHE A 40 -13.11 -4.68 7.76
C PHE A 40 -14.09 -5.68 8.39
N TYR A 41 -14.75 -6.50 7.55
CA TYR A 41 -15.72 -7.49 7.98
C TYR A 41 -15.06 -8.80 8.46
N ALA A 42 -15.81 -9.59 9.25
CA ALA A 42 -15.28 -10.84 9.80
C ALA A 42 -14.95 -11.87 8.70
N ASP A 43 -15.81 -11.98 7.70
CA ASP A 43 -15.63 -12.87 6.54
C ASP A 43 -14.42 -12.44 5.67
N GLU A 44 -14.18 -11.16 5.49
CA GLU A 44 -12.99 -10.66 4.80
C GLU A 44 -11.70 -11.04 5.55
N ARG A 45 -11.72 -10.93 6.89
CA ARG A 45 -10.60 -11.36 7.75
C ARG A 45 -10.33 -12.86 7.63
N GLU A 46 -11.39 -13.66 7.62
CA GLU A 46 -11.28 -15.11 7.42
C GLU A 46 -10.71 -15.44 6.03
N VAL A 47 -11.16 -14.77 4.98
CA VAL A 47 -10.64 -14.94 3.61
C VAL A 47 -9.13 -14.70 3.56
N LEU A 48 -8.65 -13.59 4.14
CA LEU A 48 -7.21 -13.29 4.15
C LEU A 48 -6.42 -14.31 4.97
N LEU A 49 -6.88 -14.63 6.20
CA LEU A 49 -6.19 -15.58 7.07
C LEU A 49 -6.16 -17.00 6.47
N ASN A 50 -7.29 -17.48 5.94
CA ASN A 50 -7.36 -18.80 5.30
C ASN A 50 -6.41 -18.88 4.12
N TYR A 51 -6.36 -17.82 3.28
CA TYR A 51 -5.41 -17.78 2.17
C TYR A 51 -3.95 -17.87 2.64
N ILE A 52 -3.58 -17.17 3.70
CA ILE A 52 -2.23 -17.22 4.28
C ILE A 52 -1.91 -18.65 4.78
N PHE A 53 -2.82 -19.26 5.55
CA PHE A 53 -2.61 -20.59 6.13
C PHE A 53 -2.63 -21.71 5.11
N ASP A 54 -3.57 -21.71 4.18
CA ASP A 54 -3.70 -22.74 3.15
C ASP A 54 -2.47 -22.82 2.24
N HIS A 55 -1.80 -21.68 2.03
CA HIS A 55 -0.57 -21.62 1.24
C HIS A 55 0.71 -21.79 2.07
N GLY A 56 0.60 -21.82 3.40
CA GLY A 56 1.74 -21.95 4.31
C GLY A 56 2.69 -20.74 4.25
N PHE A 57 2.15 -19.54 4.08
CA PHE A 57 2.96 -18.33 4.04
C PHE A 57 3.46 -17.92 5.42
N VAL A 58 4.68 -17.40 5.45
CA VAL A 58 5.33 -16.83 6.64
C VAL A 58 5.38 -15.31 6.45
N ILE A 59 4.49 -14.59 7.13
CA ILE A 59 4.44 -13.12 7.01
C ILE A 59 5.65 -12.55 7.75
N LYS A 60 6.43 -11.73 7.04
CA LYS A 60 7.64 -11.07 7.54
C LYS A 60 7.43 -9.60 7.84
N HIS A 61 6.57 -8.93 7.07
CA HIS A 61 6.34 -7.50 7.17
C HIS A 61 4.86 -7.18 7.00
N LEU A 62 4.39 -6.20 7.78
CA LEU A 62 3.09 -5.55 7.63
C LEU A 62 3.35 -4.09 7.23
N LEU A 63 3.18 -3.82 5.94
CA LEU A 63 3.56 -2.56 5.32
C LEU A 63 2.32 -1.72 5.04
N ASN A 64 2.40 -0.41 5.30
CA ASN A 64 1.37 0.52 4.85
C ASN A 64 1.96 1.60 3.97
N THR A 65 1.25 1.88 2.86
CA THR A 65 1.60 2.96 1.94
C THR A 65 1.36 4.33 2.56
N HIS A 66 0.32 4.44 3.38
CA HIS A 66 -0.05 5.62 4.16
C HIS A 66 -1.01 5.22 5.30
N LEU A 67 -1.35 6.15 6.20
CA LEU A 67 -2.10 5.82 7.40
C LEU A 67 -3.54 6.35 7.41
N HIS A 68 -4.22 6.47 6.26
CA HIS A 68 -5.66 6.64 6.25
C HIS A 68 -6.35 5.39 6.79
N PHE A 69 -7.45 5.60 7.50
CA PHE A 69 -8.12 4.59 8.32
C PHE A 69 -8.55 3.34 7.55
N ASP A 70 -8.93 3.49 6.30
CA ASP A 70 -9.43 2.42 5.45
C ASP A 70 -8.34 1.45 5.01
N HIS A 71 -7.08 1.86 5.00
CA HIS A 71 -5.91 1.01 4.73
C HIS A 71 -5.42 0.23 5.97
N LEU A 72 -6.08 0.40 7.13
CA LEU A 72 -5.58 -0.10 8.41
C LEU A 72 -6.46 -1.18 9.06
N PHE A 73 -7.67 -1.43 8.58
CA PHE A 73 -8.70 -2.21 9.29
C PHE A 73 -8.27 -3.62 9.73
N GLY A 74 -7.35 -4.25 9.00
CA GLY A 74 -6.84 -5.59 9.31
C GLY A 74 -5.51 -5.61 10.05
N ILE A 75 -4.83 -4.47 10.19
CA ILE A 75 -3.47 -4.43 10.74
C ILE A 75 -3.38 -5.05 12.12
N ASN A 76 -4.24 -4.64 13.08
CA ASN A 76 -4.19 -5.15 14.45
C ASN A 76 -4.43 -6.66 14.53
N MET A 77 -5.30 -7.19 13.64
CA MET A 77 -5.55 -8.63 13.56
C MET A 77 -4.29 -9.38 13.09
N LEU A 78 -3.66 -8.92 12.01
CA LEU A 78 -2.44 -9.56 11.50
C LEU A 78 -1.27 -9.40 12.46
N ALA A 79 -1.08 -8.21 13.03
CA ALA A 79 -0.04 -7.91 14.01
C ALA A 79 -0.12 -8.89 15.21
N SER A 80 -1.30 -9.03 15.80
CA SER A 80 -1.53 -9.97 16.88
C SER A 80 -1.38 -11.45 16.47
N ARG A 81 -1.76 -11.79 15.23
CA ARG A 81 -1.75 -13.19 14.77
C ARG A 81 -0.36 -13.70 14.44
N PHE A 82 0.51 -12.81 13.95
CA PHE A 82 1.85 -13.17 13.46
C PHE A 82 2.98 -12.60 14.32
N ASP A 83 2.67 -11.96 15.44
CA ASP A 83 3.63 -11.30 16.35
C ASP A 83 4.51 -10.27 15.59
N LEU A 84 3.83 -9.38 14.86
CA LEU A 84 4.44 -8.35 14.04
C LEU A 84 3.90 -6.97 14.44
N THR A 85 4.57 -5.95 13.97
CA THR A 85 4.17 -4.54 14.14
C THR A 85 4.01 -3.87 12.77
N LEU A 86 3.33 -2.73 12.74
CA LEU A 86 3.16 -1.93 11.54
C LEU A 86 4.48 -1.26 11.14
N GLU A 87 4.76 -1.27 9.82
CA GLU A 87 5.85 -0.53 9.20
C GLU A 87 5.28 0.52 8.24
N CYS A 88 5.59 1.79 8.46
CA CYS A 88 5.03 2.94 7.74
C CYS A 88 5.96 4.15 7.79
N HIS A 89 5.61 5.24 7.11
CA HIS A 89 6.36 6.49 7.20
C HIS A 89 5.88 7.34 8.40
N GLN A 90 6.84 7.92 9.14
CA GLN A 90 6.57 8.68 10.38
C GLN A 90 5.65 9.89 10.19
N ALA A 91 5.73 10.56 9.04
CA ALA A 91 4.98 11.79 8.80
C ALA A 91 3.45 11.62 8.81
N ASP A 92 2.95 10.37 8.73
CA ASP A 92 1.51 10.05 8.79
C ASP A 92 1.04 9.65 10.20
N GLU A 93 1.91 9.54 11.19
CA GLU A 93 1.52 9.05 12.53
C GLU A 93 0.36 9.84 13.15
N PHE A 94 0.28 11.13 12.88
CA PHE A 94 -0.81 11.99 13.36
C PHE A 94 -2.20 11.56 12.88
N LEU A 95 -2.31 10.85 11.74
CA LEU A 95 -3.58 10.33 11.23
C LEU A 95 -4.18 9.25 12.12
N LEU A 96 -3.35 8.60 12.95
CA LEU A 96 -3.82 7.58 13.91
C LEU A 96 -4.49 8.18 15.15
N GLU A 97 -4.37 9.47 15.40
CA GLU A 97 -4.89 10.11 16.62
C GLU A 97 -6.42 10.23 16.62
N ASP A 98 -7.06 10.24 15.46
CA ASP A 98 -8.49 10.53 15.34
C ASP A 98 -9.25 9.61 14.34
N ILE A 99 -8.92 8.32 14.33
CA ILE A 99 -9.50 7.33 13.40
C ILE A 99 -11.04 7.31 13.52
N ASN A 100 -11.61 7.41 14.73
CA ASN A 100 -13.04 7.41 14.90
C ASN A 100 -13.72 8.64 14.25
N LYS A 101 -13.07 9.79 14.23
CA LYS A 101 -13.57 10.96 13.52
C LYS A 101 -13.50 10.77 12.00
N GLN A 102 -12.43 10.17 11.50
CA GLN A 102 -12.33 9.82 10.08
C GLN A 102 -13.47 8.85 9.71
N LEU A 103 -13.71 7.78 10.47
CA LEU A 103 -14.82 6.85 10.25
C LEU A 103 -16.17 7.57 10.18
N GLN A 104 -16.44 8.49 11.12
CA GLN A 104 -17.68 9.27 11.13
C GLN A 104 -17.86 10.15 9.89
N MET A 105 -16.76 10.79 9.41
CA MET A 105 -16.78 11.60 8.19
C MET A 105 -17.19 10.80 6.94
N PHE A 106 -16.87 9.50 6.92
CA PHE A 106 -17.22 8.58 5.84
C PHE A 106 -18.50 7.76 6.13
N GLY A 107 -19.24 8.09 7.20
CA GLY A 107 -20.50 7.43 7.55
C GLY A 107 -20.32 5.98 8.04
N LEU A 108 -19.12 5.61 8.46
CA LEU A 108 -18.83 4.28 8.99
C LEU A 108 -19.01 4.26 10.52
N PRO A 109 -19.40 3.09 11.07
CA PRO A 109 -19.56 2.96 12.52
C PRO A 109 -18.22 3.13 13.23
N SER A 110 -18.25 3.88 14.35
CA SER A 110 -17.08 3.99 15.21
C SER A 110 -16.67 2.61 15.74
N THR A 111 -15.38 2.34 15.79
CA THR A 111 -14.87 1.15 16.46
C THR A 111 -14.89 1.36 17.96
N ASN A 112 -15.44 0.39 18.72
CA ASN A 112 -15.46 0.43 20.18
C ASN A 112 -14.09 0.12 20.82
N THR A 113 -13.06 -0.07 20.01
CA THR A 113 -11.71 -0.42 20.42
C THR A 113 -10.75 0.72 20.08
N ASN A 114 -9.72 0.88 20.89
CA ASN A 114 -8.59 1.76 20.58
C ASN A 114 -7.88 1.19 19.35
N PHE A 115 -8.32 1.62 18.16
CA PHE A 115 -7.84 1.13 16.86
C PHE A 115 -6.51 1.83 16.48
N LYS A 116 -5.58 1.98 17.41
CA LYS A 116 -4.25 2.51 17.12
C LYS A 116 -3.30 1.32 16.96
N PRO A 117 -2.84 1.00 15.75
CA PRO A 117 -1.83 -0.04 15.57
C PRO A 117 -0.51 0.35 16.22
N GLU A 118 0.23 -0.64 16.70
CA GLU A 118 1.60 -0.45 17.17
C GLU A 118 2.53 -0.30 15.97
N ILE A 119 3.23 0.83 15.89
CA ILE A 119 4.25 1.08 14.89
C ILE A 119 5.57 0.55 15.42
N GLY A 120 6.16 -0.43 14.72
CA GLY A 120 7.45 -1.02 15.10
C GLY A 120 8.63 -0.41 14.35
N HIS A 121 8.40 0.07 13.12
CA HIS A 121 9.47 0.62 12.31
C HIS A 121 8.98 1.75 11.40
N TYR A 122 9.77 2.82 11.33
CA TYR A 122 9.55 3.90 10.36
C TYR A 122 10.40 3.69 9.13
N LEU A 123 9.71 3.67 7.97
CA LEU A 123 10.30 3.52 6.65
C LEU A 123 10.63 4.89 6.05
N ASN A 124 11.78 4.99 5.40
CA ASN A 124 12.28 6.21 4.77
C ASN A 124 12.54 6.00 3.28
N ASP A 125 12.67 7.10 2.55
CA ASP A 125 13.02 7.08 1.12
C ASP A 125 14.34 6.33 0.88
N GLY A 126 14.32 5.34 0.02
CA GLY A 126 15.48 4.51 -0.34
C GLY A 126 15.67 3.26 0.52
N ASP A 127 14.89 3.05 1.59
CA ASP A 127 14.96 1.83 2.38
C ASP A 127 14.65 0.60 1.52
N LEU A 128 15.27 -0.53 1.87
CA LEU A 128 15.08 -1.81 1.21
C LEU A 128 14.47 -2.82 2.17
N ILE A 129 13.34 -3.40 1.80
CA ILE A 129 12.62 -4.41 2.56
C ILE A 129 12.79 -5.75 1.84
N SER A 130 13.35 -6.74 2.54
CA SER A 130 13.63 -8.06 1.96
C SER A 130 12.72 -9.13 2.54
N PHE A 131 12.18 -10.00 1.68
CA PHE A 131 11.44 -11.20 2.05
C PHE A 131 11.72 -12.30 1.02
N GLY A 132 12.08 -13.49 1.50
CA GLY A 132 12.55 -14.54 0.61
C GLY A 132 13.69 -14.06 -0.29
N ASN A 133 13.51 -14.22 -1.60
CA ASN A 133 14.44 -13.76 -2.62
C ASN A 133 13.99 -12.43 -3.27
N GLN A 134 13.08 -11.71 -2.62
CA GLN A 134 12.52 -10.46 -3.13
C GLN A 134 13.01 -9.26 -2.34
N THR A 135 13.02 -8.11 -3.00
CA THR A 135 13.31 -6.83 -2.37
C THR A 135 12.31 -5.78 -2.85
N LEU A 136 11.76 -5.02 -1.92
CA LEU A 136 10.97 -3.82 -2.19
C LEU A 136 11.80 -2.60 -1.84
N LYS A 137 11.89 -1.65 -2.76
CA LYS A 137 12.45 -0.34 -2.50
C LYS A 137 11.33 0.61 -2.06
N VAL A 138 11.54 1.27 -0.94
CA VAL A 138 10.65 2.33 -0.45
C VAL A 138 10.97 3.63 -1.19
N MET A 139 9.95 4.32 -1.66
CA MET A 139 10.07 5.67 -2.22
C MET A 139 9.06 6.58 -1.51
N HIS A 140 9.52 7.67 -0.91
CA HIS A 140 8.64 8.65 -0.28
C HIS A 140 8.05 9.57 -1.35
N VAL A 141 6.73 9.58 -1.47
CA VAL A 141 5.98 10.27 -2.54
C VAL A 141 4.82 11.04 -1.89
N PRO A 142 5.10 12.14 -1.15
CA PRO A 142 4.08 12.89 -0.43
C PRO A 142 3.13 13.62 -1.37
N GLY A 143 1.95 13.99 -0.84
CA GLY A 143 0.96 14.80 -1.50
C GLY A 143 -0.48 14.35 -1.25
N HIS A 144 -0.80 13.05 -1.29
CA HIS A 144 -2.07 12.51 -0.80
C HIS A 144 -2.11 12.56 0.73
N SER A 145 -1.03 12.12 1.36
CA SER A 145 -0.70 12.38 2.75
C SER A 145 0.79 12.75 2.86
N PRO A 146 1.24 13.38 3.96
CA PRO A 146 2.64 13.75 4.13
C PRO A 146 3.59 12.55 4.21
N GLY A 147 3.10 11.41 4.71
CA GLY A 147 3.85 10.17 4.87
C GLY A 147 3.60 9.14 3.78
N SER A 148 2.98 9.51 2.66
CA SER A 148 2.75 8.59 1.54
C SER A 148 4.06 8.02 1.01
N ILE A 149 4.19 6.70 1.03
CA ILE A 149 5.29 5.93 0.44
C ILE A 149 4.74 4.91 -0.55
N VAL A 150 5.57 4.52 -1.49
CA VAL A 150 5.29 3.44 -2.43
C VAL A 150 6.33 2.34 -2.28
N PHE A 151 5.96 1.13 -2.65
CA PHE A 151 6.86 -0.03 -2.63
C PHE A 151 7.11 -0.49 -4.06
N TYR A 152 8.36 -0.47 -4.49
CA TYR A 152 8.76 -0.85 -5.85
C TYR A 152 9.58 -2.14 -5.84
N ASN A 153 9.08 -3.18 -6.52
CA ASN A 153 9.84 -4.38 -6.85
C ASN A 153 10.43 -4.22 -8.25
N GLU A 154 11.72 -3.91 -8.32
CA GLU A 154 12.41 -3.66 -9.58
C GLU A 154 12.46 -4.92 -10.46
N ALA A 155 12.71 -6.09 -9.86
CA ALA A 155 12.85 -7.35 -10.59
C ALA A 155 11.53 -7.78 -11.29
N ALA A 156 10.39 -7.40 -10.74
CA ALA A 156 9.06 -7.69 -11.29
C ALA A 156 8.44 -6.50 -12.04
N CYS A 157 9.11 -5.34 -12.08
CA CYS A 157 8.54 -4.09 -12.58
C CYS A 157 7.15 -3.83 -11.95
N ALA A 158 7.02 -3.95 -10.64
CA ALA A 158 5.76 -3.83 -9.91
C ALA A 158 5.84 -2.73 -8.86
N LEU A 159 4.91 -1.78 -8.92
CA LEU A 159 4.81 -0.62 -8.03
C LEU A 159 3.50 -0.67 -7.26
N PHE A 160 3.55 -0.69 -5.93
CA PHE A 160 2.39 -0.59 -5.04
C PHE A 160 2.27 0.87 -4.62
N SER A 161 1.32 1.59 -5.25
CA SER A 161 1.26 3.05 -5.18
C SER A 161 0.39 3.60 -4.06
N GLY A 162 -0.36 2.75 -3.35
CA GLY A 162 -1.38 3.28 -2.45
C GLY A 162 -2.29 4.26 -3.19
N ASP A 163 -2.63 5.35 -2.54
CA ASP A 163 -3.55 6.36 -3.05
C ASP A 163 -2.86 7.52 -3.78
N LEU A 164 -1.82 7.23 -4.55
CA LEU A 164 -1.10 8.26 -5.30
C LEU A 164 -1.49 8.29 -6.77
N LEU A 165 -1.37 7.15 -7.45
CA LEU A 165 -1.61 7.02 -8.88
C LEU A 165 -2.58 5.87 -9.14
N PHE A 166 -3.71 6.19 -9.77
CA PHE A 166 -4.77 5.26 -10.16
C PHE A 166 -4.86 5.14 -11.68
N HIS A 167 -5.63 4.18 -12.15
CA HIS A 167 -5.97 4.11 -13.57
C HIS A 167 -6.77 5.36 -14.00
N SER A 168 -6.12 6.22 -14.79
CA SER A 168 -6.66 7.51 -15.25
C SER A 168 -7.06 8.47 -14.12
N GLY A 169 -6.37 8.41 -12.98
CA GLY A 169 -6.65 9.25 -11.83
C GLY A 169 -5.46 9.41 -10.90
N ILE A 170 -5.60 10.31 -9.93
CA ILE A 170 -4.66 10.49 -8.82
C ILE A 170 -5.42 10.56 -7.49
N GLY A 171 -4.70 10.39 -6.39
CA GLY A 171 -5.25 10.51 -5.05
C GLY A 171 -5.83 11.90 -4.77
N ARG A 172 -6.83 11.95 -3.91
CA ARG A 172 -7.38 13.22 -3.41
C ARG A 172 -6.36 13.91 -2.50
N THR A 173 -6.43 15.23 -2.45
CA THR A 173 -5.49 16.06 -1.67
C THR A 173 -6.21 17.06 -0.75
N ASP A 174 -7.52 16.91 -0.60
CA ASP A 174 -8.38 17.76 0.22
C ASP A 174 -8.57 17.26 1.66
N LEU A 175 -7.90 16.15 2.02
CA LEU A 175 -7.83 15.63 3.39
C LEU A 175 -6.69 16.32 4.18
N VAL A 176 -6.69 16.10 5.49
CA VAL A 176 -5.69 16.71 6.38
C VAL A 176 -4.27 16.28 5.98
N GLY A 177 -3.42 17.24 5.69
CA GLY A 177 -2.04 17.01 5.24
C GLY A 177 -1.88 16.83 3.73
N GLY A 178 -2.99 16.79 2.97
CA GLY A 178 -2.95 16.68 1.51
C GLY A 178 -2.44 17.96 0.83
N ASN A 179 -1.70 17.79 -0.29
CA ASN A 179 -1.15 18.89 -1.08
C ASN A 179 -1.10 18.49 -2.57
N TYR A 180 -1.90 19.18 -3.38
CA TYR A 180 -2.04 18.85 -4.81
C TYR A 180 -0.74 19.06 -5.59
N ASP A 181 -0.08 20.20 -5.41
CA ASP A 181 1.15 20.51 -6.15
C ASP A 181 2.29 19.55 -5.79
N GLU A 182 2.35 19.15 -4.53
CA GLU A 182 3.31 18.17 -4.06
C GLU A 182 3.03 16.77 -4.64
N LEU A 183 1.76 16.34 -4.69
CA LEU A 183 1.36 15.07 -5.29
C LEU A 183 1.73 15.02 -6.77
N VAL A 184 1.35 16.05 -7.54
CA VAL A 184 1.67 16.15 -8.98
C VAL A 184 3.19 16.09 -9.18
N ASN A 185 3.94 16.92 -8.46
CA ASN A 185 5.41 16.92 -8.54
C ASN A 185 6.01 15.54 -8.19
N SER A 186 5.54 14.92 -7.12
CA SER A 186 6.00 13.60 -6.67
C SER A 186 5.76 12.52 -7.74
N ILE A 187 4.57 12.48 -8.33
CA ILE A 187 4.25 11.51 -9.40
C ILE A 187 5.14 11.77 -10.62
N GLN A 188 5.23 13.01 -11.10
CA GLN A 188 5.96 13.33 -12.32
C GLN A 188 7.47 13.12 -12.17
N THR A 189 8.05 13.47 -11.02
CA THR A 189 9.52 13.38 -10.83
C THR A 189 9.99 12.01 -10.36
N LYS A 190 9.21 11.32 -9.53
CA LYS A 190 9.61 10.02 -8.96
C LYS A 190 8.97 8.84 -9.69
N LEU A 191 7.62 8.79 -9.78
CA LEU A 191 6.96 7.62 -10.36
C LEU A 191 7.15 7.56 -11.89
N PHE A 192 7.05 8.68 -12.58
CA PHE A 192 7.27 8.72 -14.03
C PHE A 192 8.73 8.56 -14.45
N SER A 193 9.68 8.52 -13.53
CA SER A 193 11.05 8.11 -13.80
C SER A 193 11.21 6.58 -13.93
N LEU A 194 10.22 5.79 -13.48
CA LEU A 194 10.23 4.34 -13.59
C LEU A 194 9.99 3.89 -15.03
N PRO A 195 10.40 2.66 -15.41
CA PRO A 195 10.15 2.09 -16.73
C PRO A 195 8.66 2.08 -17.09
N ASP A 196 8.33 2.34 -18.35
CA ASP A 196 6.95 2.44 -18.83
C ASP A 196 6.14 1.13 -18.66
N GLU A 197 6.83 -0.03 -18.69
CA GLU A 197 6.24 -1.34 -18.45
C GLU A 197 5.92 -1.62 -16.98
N THR A 198 6.34 -0.76 -16.04
CA THR A 198 6.06 -0.95 -14.62
C THR A 198 4.55 -0.97 -14.38
N VAL A 199 4.08 -2.09 -13.85
CA VAL A 199 2.68 -2.27 -13.44
C VAL A 199 2.45 -1.55 -12.13
N VAL A 200 1.45 -0.68 -12.09
CA VAL A 200 1.02 0.07 -10.91
C VAL A 200 -0.16 -0.67 -10.27
N TYR A 201 0.00 -1.03 -9.01
CA TYR A 201 -0.99 -1.65 -8.13
C TYR A 201 -1.48 -0.61 -7.14
N PRO A 202 -2.62 0.05 -7.40
CA PRO A 202 -3.10 1.17 -6.59
C PRO A 202 -3.83 0.72 -5.32
N GLY A 203 -4.04 1.65 -4.37
CA GLY A 203 -4.86 1.41 -3.18
C GLY A 203 -6.32 1.12 -3.51
N HIS A 204 -6.85 1.68 -4.60
CA HIS A 204 -8.22 1.46 -5.06
C HIS A 204 -8.30 1.22 -6.57
N GLY A 205 -9.28 0.41 -6.98
CA GLY A 205 -9.58 0.18 -8.39
C GLY A 205 -8.56 -0.71 -9.11
N PRO A 206 -8.59 -0.73 -10.45
CA PRO A 206 -7.78 -1.64 -11.25
C PRO A 206 -6.31 -1.19 -11.37
N ALA A 207 -5.44 -2.16 -11.64
CA ALA A 207 -4.05 -1.90 -11.98
C ALA A 207 -3.92 -1.13 -13.32
N THR A 208 -2.81 -0.40 -13.44
CA THR A 208 -2.44 0.33 -14.65
C THR A 208 -0.94 0.17 -14.94
N THR A 209 -0.35 0.99 -15.79
CA THR A 209 1.11 1.04 -16.01
C THR A 209 1.62 2.47 -16.01
N ILE A 210 2.88 2.64 -15.67
CA ILE A 210 3.54 3.95 -15.71
C ILE A 210 3.42 4.55 -17.12
N GLY A 211 3.67 3.78 -18.18
CA GLY A 211 3.60 4.25 -19.55
C GLY A 211 2.18 4.65 -19.99
N PHE A 212 1.15 3.98 -19.50
CA PHE A 212 -0.23 4.39 -19.77
C PHE A 212 -0.55 5.73 -19.08
N GLU A 213 -0.21 5.87 -17.79
CA GLU A 213 -0.52 7.07 -17.02
C GLU A 213 0.28 8.30 -17.49
N LYS A 214 1.54 8.14 -17.90
CA LYS A 214 2.31 9.22 -18.53
C LYS A 214 1.59 9.83 -19.73
N LYS A 215 0.89 9.04 -20.53
CA LYS A 215 0.25 9.48 -21.77
C LYS A 215 -1.19 9.88 -21.59
N ASN A 216 -1.93 9.23 -20.70
CA ASN A 216 -3.39 9.32 -20.69
C ASN A 216 -3.97 9.88 -19.39
N ASN A 217 -3.17 10.04 -18.32
CA ASN A 217 -3.69 10.53 -17.05
C ASN A 217 -4.09 12.01 -17.17
N PRO A 218 -5.37 12.37 -16.91
CA PRO A 218 -5.85 13.74 -17.12
C PRO A 218 -5.33 14.76 -16.10
N PHE A 219 -4.64 14.34 -15.05
CA PHE A 219 -4.13 15.21 -13.98
C PHE A 219 -2.62 15.41 -14.05
N VAL A 220 -1.87 14.40 -14.46
CA VAL A 220 -0.40 14.35 -14.39
C VAL A 220 0.26 13.91 -15.69
N GLY A 221 -0.51 13.57 -16.71
CA GLY A 221 0.02 13.14 -18.01
C GLY A 221 0.88 14.23 -18.67
N MET A 222 1.85 13.82 -19.48
CA MET A 222 2.78 14.77 -20.11
C MET A 222 2.17 15.58 -21.27
N ASP A 223 1.01 15.14 -21.76
CA ASP A 223 0.30 15.76 -22.90
C ASP A 223 -0.93 16.59 -22.44
N VAL A 224 -1.02 16.90 -21.12
CA VAL A 224 -2.13 17.69 -20.53
C VAL A 224 -1.75 19.15 -20.34
#